data_f67e385dd5c8900eb88a71d07d29e577
#
_entry.id   f67e385dd5c8900eb88a71d07d29e577
#
_cell.length_a   1.000
_cell.length_b   1.000
_cell.length_c   1.000
_cell.angle_alpha   90.00
_cell.angle_beta   90.00
_cell.angle_gamma   90.00
#
_symmetry.space_group_name_H-M   'P 1'
#
loop_
_entity.id
_entity.type
_entity.pdbx_description
1 polymer ?
#
loop_
_entity_poly.entity_id
_entity_poly.type
_entity_poly.pdbx_seq_one_letter_code
_entity_poly.pdbx_strand_id
1 'polypeptide(L)'
;MDDLLARLHGALLPLEAPPGPHGWNHDDMVRLIGDVPRRRAAVLIGIRDDREQNVLFTLRTDTLQQHAGQVAFPGGRVEASDADVVATALRESREEIGLEERFVTPLGYLEAMETISGFSVTPVVARIAADAPLKPDPGEVAEVFEVPFGFFTDPANLRRYRMDFRGHNREMVEFLHAGYRIWGATAAMLFNLLKRMGHQPC
;
A
#
# COMPACT_ATOMS: atom_id res chain seq x y z
N MET A 1 3.46 20.84 5.63
CA MET A 1 4.03 20.05 4.51
C MET A 1 5.45 19.60 4.81
N ASP A 2 6.36 20.48 5.21
CA ASP A 2 7.76 20.12 5.49
C ASP A 2 7.92 19.07 6.61
N ASP A 3 7.07 19.05 7.63
CA ASP A 3 7.15 18.09 8.73
C ASP A 3 6.80 16.64 8.29
N LEU A 4 5.74 16.43 7.51
CA LEU A 4 5.39 15.09 7.03
C LEU A 4 6.46 14.53 6.10
N LEU A 5 6.96 15.34 5.16
CA LEU A 5 8.00 14.93 4.23
C LEU A 5 9.31 14.56 4.95
N ALA A 6 9.71 15.37 5.93
CA ALA A 6 10.90 15.07 6.75
C ALA A 6 10.74 13.74 7.51
N ARG A 7 9.57 13.49 8.08
CA ARG A 7 9.27 12.25 8.80
C ARG A 7 9.20 11.05 7.87
N LEU A 8 8.64 11.21 6.67
CA LEU A 8 8.65 10.17 5.64
C LEU A 8 10.08 9.81 5.23
N HIS A 9 10.93 10.78 4.93
CA HIS A 9 12.34 10.52 4.59
C HIS A 9 13.08 9.74 5.70
N GLY A 10 12.81 10.02 6.97
CA GLY A 10 13.40 9.27 8.08
C GLY A 10 12.85 7.87 8.28
N ALA A 11 11.67 7.57 7.72
CA ALA A 11 10.98 6.30 7.87
C ALA A 11 11.19 5.34 6.70
N LEU A 12 11.57 5.85 5.52
CA LEU A 12 11.66 5.08 4.28
C LEU A 12 13.06 4.55 4.03
N LEU A 13 13.13 3.44 3.30
CA LEU A 13 14.35 2.97 2.67
C LEU A 13 14.64 3.83 1.43
N PRO A 14 15.90 4.21 1.18
CA PRO A 14 16.25 5.08 0.05
C PRO A 14 16.05 4.37 -1.29
N LEU A 15 15.78 5.15 -2.34
CA LEU A 15 15.52 4.63 -3.69
C LEU A 15 16.73 3.87 -4.28
N GLU A 16 17.94 4.22 -3.86
CA GLU A 16 19.18 3.56 -4.29
C GLU A 16 19.39 2.18 -3.64
N ALA A 17 18.61 1.85 -2.59
CA ALA A 17 18.71 0.59 -1.86
C ALA A 17 17.33 -0.07 -1.72
N PRO A 18 16.79 -0.63 -2.80
CA PRO A 18 15.51 -1.30 -2.76
C PRO A 18 15.52 -2.47 -1.76
N PRO A 19 14.39 -2.76 -1.10
CA PRO A 19 14.31 -3.83 -0.12
C PRO A 19 14.60 -5.19 -0.76
N GLY A 20 15.11 -6.11 0.06
CA GLY A 20 15.33 -7.51 -0.35
C GLY A 20 14.02 -8.22 -0.69
N PRO A 21 14.12 -9.46 -1.22
CA PRO A 21 12.96 -10.22 -1.70
C PRO A 21 12.05 -10.73 -0.57
N HIS A 22 12.57 -10.86 0.64
CA HIS A 22 11.82 -11.33 1.80
C HIS A 22 11.12 -10.18 2.50
N GLY A 23 9.84 -10.39 2.82
CA GLY A 23 9.04 -9.43 3.57
C GLY A 23 9.41 -9.39 5.06
N TRP A 24 9.12 -8.28 5.73
CA TRP A 24 9.29 -8.15 7.18
C TRP A 24 8.50 -9.20 7.99
N ASN A 25 7.53 -9.86 7.36
CA ASN A 25 6.69 -10.91 7.93
C ASN A 25 7.01 -12.30 7.35
N HIS A 26 8.19 -12.50 6.77
CA HIS A 26 8.59 -13.74 6.09
C HIS A 26 8.42 -14.97 6.97
N ASP A 27 8.96 -14.97 8.19
CA ASP A 27 8.88 -16.11 9.11
C ASP A 27 7.44 -16.49 9.44
N ASP A 28 6.55 -15.50 9.59
CA ASP A 28 5.13 -15.75 9.81
C ASP A 28 4.47 -16.37 8.59
N MET A 29 4.84 -15.93 7.40
CA MET A 29 4.30 -16.49 6.15
C MET A 29 4.82 -17.92 5.92
N VAL A 30 6.07 -18.20 6.22
CA VAL A 30 6.61 -19.57 6.15
C VAL A 30 5.83 -20.50 7.08
N ARG A 31 5.52 -20.08 8.30
CA ARG A 31 4.70 -20.89 9.24
C ARG A 31 3.28 -21.13 8.73
N LEU A 32 2.68 -20.17 8.02
CA LEU A 32 1.29 -20.21 7.58
C LEU A 32 1.06 -20.99 6.29
N ILE A 33 1.95 -20.83 5.33
CA ILE A 33 1.78 -21.34 3.96
C ILE A 33 3.01 -22.04 3.40
N GLY A 34 4.05 -22.23 4.23
CA GLY A 34 5.30 -22.89 3.85
C GLY A 34 6.30 -21.94 3.18
N ASP A 35 7.53 -22.42 3.07
CA ASP A 35 8.60 -21.73 2.34
C ASP A 35 8.45 -22.00 0.84
N VAL A 36 7.60 -21.23 0.20
CA VAL A 36 7.34 -21.31 -1.24
C VAL A 36 7.73 -20.00 -1.92
N PRO A 37 8.22 -20.02 -3.17
CA PRO A 37 8.56 -18.81 -3.90
C PRO A 37 7.38 -17.84 -3.98
N ARG A 38 7.65 -16.56 -3.70
CA ARG A 38 6.67 -15.49 -3.80
C ARG A 38 6.80 -14.79 -5.15
N ARG A 39 5.66 -14.44 -5.73
CA ARG A 39 5.63 -13.59 -6.92
C ARG A 39 5.85 -12.14 -6.49
N ARG A 40 6.75 -11.44 -7.17
CA ARG A 40 7.03 -10.04 -6.86
C ARG A 40 5.88 -9.16 -7.33
N ALA A 41 5.56 -8.15 -6.50
CA ALA A 41 4.59 -7.12 -6.81
C ALA A 41 5.03 -5.78 -6.21
N ALA A 42 4.49 -4.68 -6.71
CA ALA A 42 4.69 -3.36 -6.13
C ALA A 42 3.37 -2.60 -6.08
N VAL A 43 3.22 -1.76 -5.06
CA VAL A 43 2.07 -0.86 -4.90
C VAL A 43 2.54 0.56 -4.64
N LEU A 44 1.73 1.54 -5.03
CA LEU A 44 1.99 2.95 -4.79
C LEU A 44 1.22 3.43 -3.55
N ILE A 45 1.92 3.76 -2.47
CA ILE A 45 1.36 4.55 -1.37
C ILE A 45 1.52 6.02 -1.77
N GLY A 46 0.56 6.51 -2.54
CA GLY A 46 0.56 7.87 -3.05
C GLY A 46 -0.02 8.84 -2.04
N ILE A 47 0.74 9.90 -1.71
CA ILE A 47 0.31 10.97 -0.82
C ILE A 47 0.21 12.24 -1.65
N ARG A 48 -1.00 12.82 -1.73
CA ARG A 48 -1.24 14.03 -2.50
C ARG A 48 -0.58 15.25 -1.85
N ASP A 49 0.03 16.08 -2.67
CA ASP A 49 0.68 17.31 -2.24
C ASP A 49 -0.34 18.45 -2.07
N ASP A 50 -1.38 18.18 -1.30
CA ASP A 50 -2.41 19.12 -0.93
C ASP A 50 -2.33 19.50 0.56
N ARG A 51 -3.26 20.31 1.03
CA ARG A 51 -3.28 20.77 2.41
C ARG A 51 -3.51 19.63 3.42
N GLU A 52 -4.31 18.63 3.06
CA GLU A 52 -4.70 17.51 3.93
C GLU A 52 -3.75 16.33 3.79
N GLN A 53 -2.88 16.35 2.75
CA GLN A 53 -1.93 15.27 2.46
C GLN A 53 -2.65 13.92 2.32
N ASN A 54 -3.65 13.90 1.44
CA ASN A 54 -4.53 12.77 1.28
C ASN A 54 -3.78 11.54 0.75
N VAL A 55 -4.01 10.40 1.36
CA VAL A 55 -3.54 9.09 0.89
C VAL A 55 -4.54 8.54 -0.12
N LEU A 56 -4.05 8.10 -1.27
CA LEU A 56 -4.86 7.63 -2.39
C LEU A 56 -5.10 6.11 -2.29
N PHE A 57 -6.34 5.70 -2.53
CA PHE A 57 -6.79 4.32 -2.56
C PHE A 57 -7.67 4.02 -3.76
N THR A 58 -7.72 2.76 -4.13
CA THR A 58 -8.67 2.21 -5.12
C THR A 58 -9.65 1.27 -4.42
N LEU A 59 -10.90 1.30 -4.86
CA LEU A 59 -11.89 0.26 -4.59
C LEU A 59 -11.95 -0.65 -5.83
N ARG A 60 -11.60 -1.91 -5.68
CA ARG A 60 -11.62 -2.88 -6.78
C ARG A 60 -13.05 -3.23 -7.19
N THR A 61 -13.26 -3.48 -8.49
CA THR A 61 -14.59 -3.87 -8.99
C THR A 61 -15.03 -5.22 -8.41
N ASP A 62 -16.33 -5.40 -8.24
CA ASP A 62 -16.92 -6.66 -7.77
C ASP A 62 -16.86 -7.79 -8.82
N THR A 63 -16.52 -7.46 -10.06
CA THR A 63 -16.42 -8.41 -11.18
C THR A 63 -15.10 -9.16 -11.23
N LEU A 64 -14.10 -8.74 -10.46
CA LEU A 64 -12.79 -9.40 -10.45
C LEU A 64 -12.85 -10.76 -9.73
N GLN A 65 -12.12 -11.73 -10.26
CA GLN A 65 -12.05 -13.08 -9.67
C GLN A 65 -11.37 -13.13 -8.30
N GLN A 66 -10.52 -12.15 -7.99
CA GLN A 66 -9.78 -12.06 -6.73
C GLN A 66 -9.87 -10.65 -6.16
N HIS A 67 -10.04 -10.57 -4.83
CA HIS A 67 -10.06 -9.30 -4.12
C HIS A 67 -11.18 -8.32 -4.55
N ALA A 68 -12.29 -8.84 -5.09
CA ALA A 68 -13.44 -8.06 -5.47
C ALA A 68 -13.95 -7.19 -4.31
N GLY A 69 -14.27 -5.91 -4.56
CA GLY A 69 -14.78 -4.98 -3.57
C GLY A 69 -13.79 -4.62 -2.45
N GLN A 70 -12.50 -4.97 -2.57
CA GLN A 70 -11.49 -4.61 -1.55
C GLN A 70 -10.85 -3.27 -1.84
N VAL A 71 -10.53 -2.56 -0.77
CA VAL A 71 -9.71 -1.35 -0.82
C VAL A 71 -8.24 -1.74 -0.94
N ALA A 72 -7.55 -1.16 -1.91
CA ALA A 72 -6.14 -1.40 -2.17
C ALA A 72 -5.40 -0.10 -2.49
N PHE A 73 -4.08 -0.15 -2.42
CA PHE A 73 -3.22 0.80 -3.13
C PHE A 73 -3.15 0.38 -4.60
N PRO A 74 -3.07 1.34 -5.55
CA PRO A 74 -2.81 1.01 -6.94
C PRO A 74 -1.52 0.20 -7.06
N GLY A 75 -1.54 -0.85 -7.88
CA GLY A 75 -0.37 -1.68 -8.05
C GLY A 75 -0.65 -3.11 -8.46
N GLY A 76 0.41 -3.83 -8.84
CA GLY A 76 0.30 -5.18 -9.33
C GLY A 76 1.61 -5.91 -9.43
N ARG A 77 1.68 -6.89 -10.33
CA ARG A 77 2.84 -7.77 -10.49
C ARG A 77 3.99 -7.05 -11.17
N VAL A 78 5.21 -7.40 -10.75
CA VAL A 78 6.41 -7.04 -11.50
C VAL A 78 6.43 -7.82 -12.81
N GLU A 79 6.55 -7.11 -13.92
CA GLU A 79 6.74 -7.66 -15.25
C GLU A 79 8.19 -7.63 -15.68
N ALA A 80 8.55 -8.44 -16.68
CA ALA A 80 9.92 -8.50 -17.19
C ALA A 80 10.36 -7.20 -17.88
N SER A 81 9.41 -6.38 -18.30
CA SER A 81 9.64 -5.06 -18.91
C SER A 81 9.89 -3.96 -17.89
N ASP A 82 9.54 -4.17 -16.61
CA ASP A 82 9.72 -3.19 -15.56
C ASP A 82 11.21 -3.10 -15.17
N ALA A 83 11.76 -1.90 -15.19
CA ALA A 83 13.16 -1.67 -14.82
C ALA A 83 13.41 -2.01 -13.34
N ASP A 84 12.44 -1.68 -12.50
CA ASP A 84 12.45 -1.91 -11.05
C ASP A 84 11.03 -1.88 -10.46
N VAL A 85 10.92 -1.97 -9.14
CA VAL A 85 9.60 -1.94 -8.44
C VAL A 85 8.94 -0.57 -8.46
N VAL A 86 9.69 0.53 -8.66
CA VAL A 86 9.12 1.86 -8.87
C VAL A 86 8.41 1.89 -10.22
N ALA A 87 9.08 1.41 -11.28
CA ALA A 87 8.49 1.32 -12.61
C ALA A 87 7.21 0.48 -12.60
N THR A 88 7.19 -0.65 -11.87
CA THR A 88 5.97 -1.46 -11.68
C THR A 88 4.84 -0.64 -11.04
N ALA A 89 5.11 0.01 -9.90
CA ALA A 89 4.09 0.77 -9.19
C ALA A 89 3.53 1.93 -10.02
N LEU A 90 4.38 2.60 -10.81
CA LEU A 90 3.98 3.70 -11.71
C LEU A 90 3.18 3.18 -12.91
N ARG A 91 3.62 2.09 -13.56
CA ARG A 91 2.90 1.46 -14.68
C ARG A 91 1.49 1.06 -14.26
N GLU A 92 1.36 0.31 -13.16
CA GLU A 92 0.08 -0.15 -12.64
C GLU A 92 -0.82 1.03 -12.24
N SER A 93 -0.27 2.06 -11.60
CA SER A 93 -1.05 3.26 -11.26
C SER A 93 -1.56 4.00 -12.50
N ARG A 94 -0.79 4.00 -13.58
CA ARG A 94 -1.24 4.57 -14.85
C ARG A 94 -2.34 3.72 -15.48
N GLU A 95 -2.21 2.39 -15.45
CA GLU A 95 -3.18 1.45 -16.00
C GLU A 95 -4.49 1.47 -15.21
N GLU A 96 -4.44 1.34 -13.88
CA GLU A 96 -5.62 1.27 -13.02
C GLU A 96 -6.36 2.61 -12.86
N ILE A 97 -5.61 3.72 -12.73
CA ILE A 97 -6.21 5.02 -12.35
C ILE A 97 -5.79 6.19 -13.22
N GLY A 98 -5.10 5.96 -14.34
CA GLY A 98 -4.66 7.01 -15.25
C GLY A 98 -3.64 8.00 -14.67
N LEU A 99 -2.99 7.66 -13.55
CA LEU A 99 -1.99 8.52 -12.90
C LEU A 99 -0.69 8.50 -13.70
N GLU A 100 -0.39 9.59 -14.41
CA GLU A 100 0.83 9.69 -15.20
C GLU A 100 2.05 9.94 -14.33
N GLU A 101 3.18 9.32 -14.68
CA GLU A 101 4.46 9.38 -13.97
C GLU A 101 4.95 10.81 -13.68
N ARG A 102 4.73 11.76 -14.61
CA ARG A 102 5.12 13.16 -14.43
C ARG A 102 4.52 13.85 -13.21
N PHE A 103 3.42 13.32 -12.68
CA PHE A 103 2.76 13.84 -11.47
C PHE A 103 3.21 13.14 -10.20
N VAL A 104 4.12 12.16 -10.28
CA VAL A 104 4.55 11.33 -9.16
C VAL A 104 6.02 11.54 -8.86
N THR A 105 6.34 11.81 -7.61
CA THR A 105 7.72 11.88 -7.11
C THR A 105 7.93 10.76 -6.09
N PRO A 106 8.60 9.66 -6.45
CA PRO A 106 8.96 8.61 -5.50
C PRO A 106 9.83 9.18 -4.37
N LEU A 107 9.54 8.76 -3.12
CA LEU A 107 10.26 9.21 -1.92
C LEU A 107 11.13 8.09 -1.33
N GLY A 108 10.75 6.84 -1.54
CA GLY A 108 11.44 5.67 -1.01
C GLY A 108 10.52 4.46 -0.90
N TYR A 109 11.01 3.43 -0.21
CA TYR A 109 10.31 2.16 -0.02
C TYR A 109 9.97 1.89 1.43
N LEU A 110 8.94 1.07 1.65
CA LEU A 110 8.87 0.24 2.83
C LEU A 110 9.51 -1.12 2.56
N GLU A 111 9.83 -1.86 3.61
CA GLU A 111 10.18 -3.27 3.49
C GLU A 111 9.05 -4.03 2.80
N ALA A 112 9.42 -5.03 2.00
CA ALA A 112 8.43 -5.87 1.36
C ALA A 112 7.52 -6.56 2.38
N MET A 113 6.30 -6.87 1.98
CA MET A 113 5.33 -7.62 2.76
C MET A 113 4.89 -8.86 1.99
N GLU A 114 4.97 -10.04 2.61
CA GLU A 114 4.45 -11.26 2.01
C GLU A 114 2.97 -11.45 2.33
N THR A 115 2.22 -11.96 1.35
CA THR A 115 0.79 -12.20 1.47
C THR A 115 0.45 -13.68 1.42
N ILE A 116 -0.68 -14.07 1.99
CA ILE A 116 -1.20 -15.45 1.93
C ILE A 116 -1.56 -15.88 0.50
N SER A 117 -1.77 -14.92 -0.40
CA SER A 117 -1.99 -15.17 -1.84
C SER A 117 -0.71 -15.42 -2.63
N GLY A 118 0.45 -15.47 -1.97
CA GLY A 118 1.73 -15.85 -2.56
C GLY A 118 2.47 -14.71 -3.26
N PHE A 119 2.26 -13.47 -2.82
CA PHE A 119 3.02 -12.31 -3.30
C PHE A 119 4.01 -11.80 -2.26
N SER A 120 5.14 -11.26 -2.73
CA SER A 120 6.00 -10.35 -1.99
C SER A 120 5.78 -8.96 -2.58
N VAL A 121 5.11 -8.10 -1.82
CA VAL A 121 4.65 -6.78 -2.25
C VAL A 121 5.60 -5.72 -1.70
N THR A 122 6.21 -4.92 -2.56
CA THR A 122 7.04 -3.78 -2.17
C THR A 122 6.22 -2.50 -2.24
N PRO A 123 5.96 -1.82 -1.12
CA PRO A 123 5.30 -0.53 -1.13
C PRO A 123 6.29 0.58 -1.53
N VAL A 124 5.98 1.28 -2.59
CA VAL A 124 6.65 2.52 -3.02
C VAL A 124 5.87 3.69 -2.46
N VAL A 125 6.49 4.50 -1.62
CA VAL A 125 5.86 5.72 -1.10
C VAL A 125 6.24 6.88 -2.00
N ALA A 126 5.24 7.64 -2.44
CA ALA A 126 5.45 8.74 -3.36
C ALA A 126 4.54 9.94 -3.06
N ARG A 127 5.02 11.12 -3.44
CA ARG A 127 4.23 12.34 -3.49
C ARG A 127 3.54 12.43 -4.84
N ILE A 128 2.26 12.78 -4.85
CA ILE A 128 1.45 13.02 -6.05
C ILE A 128 1.15 14.52 -6.13
N ALA A 129 1.33 15.15 -7.29
CA ALA A 129 0.98 16.56 -7.49
C ALA A 129 -0.50 16.80 -7.16
N ALA A 130 -0.79 17.94 -6.50
CA ALA A 130 -2.15 18.25 -6.03
C ALA A 130 -3.20 18.28 -7.16
N ASP A 131 -2.79 18.69 -8.36
CA ASP A 131 -3.62 18.81 -9.57
C ASP A 131 -3.56 17.59 -10.49
N ALA A 132 -2.92 16.49 -10.06
CA ALA A 132 -2.81 15.28 -10.87
C ALA A 132 -4.21 14.74 -11.22
N PRO A 133 -4.56 14.64 -12.50
CA PRO A 133 -5.83 14.09 -12.92
C PRO A 133 -5.82 12.56 -12.71
N LEU A 134 -6.96 12.02 -12.32
CA LEU A 134 -7.18 10.59 -12.20
C LEU A 134 -8.30 10.15 -13.14
N LYS A 135 -8.10 9.01 -13.76
CA LYS A 135 -9.08 8.40 -14.67
C LYS A 135 -9.10 6.88 -14.42
N PRO A 136 -9.95 6.39 -13.51
CA PRO A 136 -10.07 4.97 -13.23
C PRO A 136 -10.42 4.15 -14.48
N ASP A 137 -9.78 2.98 -14.62
CA ASP A 137 -10.25 1.96 -15.56
C ASP A 137 -11.44 1.22 -14.94
N PRO A 138 -12.64 1.34 -15.50
CA PRO A 138 -13.84 0.71 -14.93
C PRO A 138 -13.79 -0.83 -14.97
N GLY A 139 -12.87 -1.44 -15.72
CA GLY A 139 -12.64 -2.87 -15.73
C GLY A 139 -11.98 -3.39 -14.47
N GLU A 140 -11.20 -2.55 -13.78
CA GLU A 140 -10.43 -2.95 -12.59
C GLU A 140 -10.80 -2.17 -11.34
N VAL A 141 -11.09 -0.89 -11.46
CA VAL A 141 -11.32 0.06 -10.37
C VAL A 141 -12.73 0.60 -10.43
N ALA A 142 -13.53 0.26 -9.42
CA ALA A 142 -14.88 0.80 -9.28
C ALA A 142 -14.85 2.28 -8.84
N GLU A 143 -13.88 2.65 -8.01
CA GLU A 143 -13.77 3.99 -7.46
C GLU A 143 -12.33 4.27 -7.02
N VAL A 144 -11.92 5.53 -7.16
CA VAL A 144 -10.71 6.09 -6.52
C VAL A 144 -11.16 7.07 -5.44
N PHE A 145 -10.64 6.90 -4.23
CA PHE A 145 -10.93 7.81 -3.13
C PHE A 145 -9.67 8.15 -2.35
N GLU A 146 -9.77 9.17 -1.55
CA GLU A 146 -8.66 9.70 -0.79
C GLU A 146 -9.05 9.85 0.68
N VAL A 147 -8.07 9.65 1.58
CA VAL A 147 -8.24 9.77 3.03
C VAL A 147 -7.15 10.67 3.58
N PRO A 148 -7.48 11.70 4.36
CA PRO A 148 -6.46 12.57 4.97
C PRO A 148 -5.43 11.76 5.77
N PHE A 149 -4.13 12.04 5.58
CA PHE A 149 -3.07 11.32 6.30
C PHE A 149 -3.23 11.43 7.81
N GLY A 150 -3.69 12.60 8.29
CA GLY A 150 -3.99 12.84 9.70
C GLY A 150 -5.00 11.87 10.30
N PHE A 151 -5.94 11.33 9.50
CA PHE A 151 -6.89 10.32 9.97
C PHE A 151 -6.17 9.06 10.47
N PHE A 152 -5.12 8.62 9.80
CA PHE A 152 -4.39 7.40 10.14
C PHE A 152 -3.46 7.59 11.35
N THR A 153 -3.09 8.82 11.66
CA THR A 153 -2.23 9.13 12.81
C THR A 153 -2.99 9.23 14.14
N ASP A 154 -4.32 9.31 14.09
CA ASP A 154 -5.17 9.27 15.27
C ASP A 154 -5.38 7.80 15.72
N PRO A 155 -4.90 7.41 16.92
CA PRO A 155 -5.06 6.05 17.42
C PRO A 155 -6.53 5.59 17.54
N ALA A 156 -7.47 6.52 17.70
CA ALA A 156 -8.91 6.21 17.79
C ALA A 156 -9.49 5.60 16.51
N ASN A 157 -8.83 5.84 15.36
CA ASN A 157 -9.25 5.34 14.07
C ASN A 157 -8.68 3.95 13.73
N LEU A 158 -7.67 3.48 14.49
CA LEU A 158 -7.12 2.14 14.33
C LEU A 158 -8.00 1.13 15.10
N ARG A 159 -8.45 0.11 14.40
CA ARG A 159 -9.13 -1.03 15.02
C ARG A 159 -8.25 -2.27 14.92
N ARG A 160 -8.25 -3.07 15.99
CA ARG A 160 -7.60 -4.38 16.03
C ARG A 160 -8.67 -5.46 16.13
N TYR A 161 -8.49 -6.54 15.37
CA TYR A 161 -9.35 -7.69 15.45
C TYR A 161 -8.54 -8.98 15.31
N ARG A 162 -9.12 -10.09 15.74
CA ARG A 162 -8.51 -11.40 15.61
C ARG A 162 -9.15 -12.16 14.47
N MET A 163 -8.32 -12.79 13.66
CA MET A 163 -8.76 -13.64 12.56
C MET A 163 -8.05 -15.00 12.68
N ASP A 164 -8.83 -16.07 12.65
CA ASP A 164 -8.26 -17.41 12.48
C ASP A 164 -7.97 -17.69 11.01
N PHE A 165 -6.78 -18.13 10.73
CA PHE A 165 -6.37 -18.60 9.42
C PHE A 165 -5.66 -19.93 9.57
N ARG A 166 -6.28 -21.03 9.12
CA ARG A 166 -5.76 -22.41 9.21
C ARG A 166 -5.36 -22.80 10.64
N GLY A 167 -6.14 -22.43 11.65
CA GLY A 167 -5.86 -22.71 13.05
C GLY A 167 -4.85 -21.76 13.70
N HIS A 168 -4.36 -20.76 13.00
CA HIS A 168 -3.49 -19.72 13.53
C HIS A 168 -4.29 -18.44 13.81
N ASN A 169 -4.42 -18.10 15.10
CA ASN A 169 -5.08 -16.88 15.52
C ASN A 169 -4.12 -15.68 15.35
N ARG A 170 -4.49 -14.74 14.48
CA ARG A 170 -3.67 -13.58 14.13
C ARG A 170 -4.35 -12.29 14.53
N GLU A 171 -3.59 -11.37 15.10
CA GLU A 171 -4.03 -10.00 15.26
C GLU A 171 -3.89 -9.26 13.93
N MET A 172 -4.98 -8.64 13.52
CA MET A 172 -5.08 -7.86 12.29
C MET A 172 -5.48 -6.42 12.63
N VAL A 173 -5.15 -5.51 11.74
CA VAL A 173 -5.53 -4.10 11.85
C VAL A 173 -6.45 -3.70 10.72
N GLU A 174 -7.31 -2.72 11.00
CA GLU A 174 -8.19 -2.10 10.00
C GLU A 174 -8.45 -0.64 10.35
N PHE A 175 -8.83 0.13 9.33
CA PHE A 175 -9.34 1.49 9.45
C PHE A 175 -10.70 1.56 8.76
N LEU A 176 -11.65 2.27 9.39
CA LEU A 176 -12.97 2.53 8.79
C LEU A 176 -13.11 4.02 8.55
N HIS A 177 -13.24 4.42 7.29
CA HIS A 177 -13.42 5.81 6.90
C HIS A 177 -14.54 5.96 5.88
N ALA A 178 -15.53 6.82 6.15
CA ALA A 178 -16.62 7.17 5.23
C ALA A 178 -17.31 5.95 4.55
N GLY A 179 -17.43 4.82 5.25
CA GLY A 179 -18.01 3.59 4.72
C GLY A 179 -17.01 2.62 4.08
N TYR A 180 -15.78 3.05 3.82
CA TYR A 180 -14.71 2.16 3.33
C TYR A 180 -14.06 1.41 4.47
N ARG A 181 -13.76 0.14 4.22
CA ARG A 181 -12.98 -0.71 5.11
C ARG A 181 -11.58 -0.93 4.53
N ILE A 182 -10.58 -0.32 5.13
CA ILE A 182 -9.17 -0.52 4.80
C ILE A 182 -8.63 -1.60 5.73
N TRP A 183 -8.30 -2.77 5.19
CA TRP A 183 -7.93 -3.95 5.98
C TRP A 183 -6.90 -4.83 5.25
N GLY A 184 -6.51 -5.95 5.83
CA GLY A 184 -5.61 -6.92 5.19
C GLY A 184 -4.22 -6.35 4.90
N ALA A 185 -3.68 -6.64 3.72
CA ALA A 185 -2.36 -6.19 3.30
C ALA A 185 -2.26 -4.66 3.23
N THR A 186 -3.30 -4.00 2.75
CA THR A 186 -3.36 -2.54 2.62
C THR A 186 -3.20 -1.85 3.98
N ALA A 187 -4.00 -2.27 4.98
CA ALA A 187 -3.89 -1.73 6.33
C ALA A 187 -2.57 -2.09 7.00
N ALA A 188 -2.03 -3.29 6.76
CA ALA A 188 -0.77 -3.72 7.36
C ALA A 188 0.43 -2.92 6.83
N MET A 189 0.47 -2.62 5.52
CA MET A 189 1.50 -1.77 4.92
C MET A 189 1.42 -0.34 5.45
N LEU A 190 0.21 0.22 5.52
CA LEU A 190 0.00 1.55 6.09
C LEU A 190 0.38 1.62 7.57
N PHE A 191 0.00 0.62 8.35
CA PHE A 191 0.37 0.51 9.76
C PHE A 191 1.88 0.41 9.96
N ASN A 192 2.59 -0.32 9.08
CA ASN A 192 4.06 -0.38 9.09
C ASN A 192 4.66 1.01 8.81
N LEU A 193 4.15 1.76 7.82
CA LEU A 193 4.57 3.14 7.56
C LEU A 193 4.41 4.00 8.82
N LEU A 194 3.23 3.98 9.45
CA LEU A 194 2.96 4.76 10.66
C LEU A 194 3.92 4.41 11.82
N LYS A 195 4.17 3.10 12.04
CA LYS A 195 5.16 2.65 13.03
C LYS A 195 6.55 3.19 12.77
N ARG A 196 7.02 3.13 11.53
CA ARG A 196 8.34 3.63 11.13
C ARG A 196 8.45 5.14 11.29
N MET A 197 7.35 5.86 11.13
CA MET A 197 7.25 7.31 11.39
C MET A 197 7.17 7.66 12.89
N GLY A 198 7.25 6.67 13.79
CA GLY A 198 7.17 6.87 15.23
C GLY A 198 5.76 7.07 15.79
N HIS A 199 4.72 6.88 14.97
CA HIS A 199 3.37 6.73 15.48
C HIS A 199 3.23 5.35 16.11
N GLN A 200 3.04 5.29 17.41
CA GLN A 200 2.64 4.06 18.11
C GLN A 200 1.12 4.14 18.33
N PRO A 201 0.34 3.55 17.44
CA PRO A 201 -1.07 3.35 17.73
C PRO A 201 -1.14 2.28 18.82
N CYS A 202 -1.58 2.68 20.01
CA CYS A 202 -1.75 1.82 21.18
C CYS A 202 -2.66 0.62 20.90
#